data_905e51f333ac1b02a51cbd440b82d895
#
_entry.id   905e51f333ac1b02a51cbd440b82d895
#
_cell.length_a   1.000
_cell.length_b   1.000
_cell.length_c   1.000
_cell.angle_alpha   90.00
_cell.angle_beta   90.00
_cell.angle_gamma   90.00
#
_symmetry.space_group_name_H-M   'P 1'
#
loop_
_entity.id
_entity.type
_entity.pdbx_description
1 polymer ?
#
loop_
_entity_poly.entity_id
_entity_poly.type
_entity_poly.pdbx_seq_one_letter_code
_entity_poly.pdbx_strand_id
1 'polypeptide(L)'
;MGQLTITRRVCLCPTTSLRLPTPHHFARSFSITQKVMGPTKRPAEEGDRSISPPPLKRKAQTAISKSAVASFFTPVSQKPKDRTTWTEKSPDADSPATLLVAKYVPEGSPTNDESVNTTVKRRKIAAFDLDSTLITSASGKKHSHDAADWKWWHHSVPDRLRKLYNEEGYQVIIFTNQGGLTLHASPSSSSSSSKPKTPKAQLDRVPQFKQKCSAVLSQLDIPTTLYAATGKDIYRKPRPGMWLEMKADYNLFNDDDIDLENSIFVGDAGGRQSELPPNSNGRIKATATPKDFSCSDRNLAHNVGIQYQTPEEFFLGEEPRNFTRDFDLVKYPYPSSPTTTDPDSSSSSSSSKKEEILFTKTSPQELVLFVGPPGAGKSTFYWRHLKPLGFERVNQDVLKSKDKCLKAATEYLKEGDSVVVDNTNPDPDTRKQWVELAKKQGVPVRCVWFRTPLVVCEHNDAVRALNKPLNPESRTSLPKLAFNSFNSRFKEPKVKEGFQDVTEVDFKFRGTKEEYEIWGKYWI
;
A
#
# COMPACT_ATOMS: atom_id res chain seq x y z
N MET A 1 59.14 -18.23 12.24
CA MET A 1 59.96 -17.00 12.26
C MET A 1 59.32 -16.03 11.30
N GLY A 2 58.92 -14.85 11.76
CA GLY A 2 58.33 -13.79 10.98
C GLY A 2 57.25 -13.05 11.77
N GLN A 3 57.70 -12.25 12.74
CA GLN A 3 56.83 -11.30 13.45
C GLN A 3 56.55 -10.09 12.54
N LEU A 4 55.29 -9.69 12.44
CA LEU A 4 54.88 -8.41 11.88
C LEU A 4 54.26 -7.55 12.99
N THR A 5 54.99 -6.49 13.31
CA THR A 5 54.66 -5.46 14.29
C THR A 5 53.59 -4.52 13.74
N ILE A 6 52.48 -4.35 14.44
CA ILE A 6 51.45 -3.35 14.11
C ILE A 6 51.66 -2.12 15.00
N THR A 7 52.05 -1.03 14.39
CA THR A 7 52.19 0.29 15.01
C THR A 7 50.81 0.98 15.12
N ARG A 8 50.35 1.27 16.34
CA ARG A 8 49.22 2.15 16.63
C ARG A 8 49.63 3.60 16.43
N ARG A 9 48.94 4.31 15.54
CA ARG A 9 48.94 5.78 15.53
C ARG A 9 47.70 6.28 16.27
N VAL A 10 47.94 6.99 17.36
CA VAL A 10 46.98 7.78 18.11
C VAL A 10 46.94 9.17 17.47
N CYS A 11 45.78 9.58 16.95
CA CYS A 11 45.53 10.97 16.56
C CYS A 11 44.74 11.65 17.68
N LEU A 12 45.38 12.59 18.33
CA LEU A 12 44.78 13.58 19.23
C LEU A 12 44.13 14.69 18.39
N CYS A 13 42.83 14.91 18.56
CA CYS A 13 42.14 16.12 18.08
C CYS A 13 41.96 17.11 19.23
N PRO A 14 42.22 18.39 19.03
CA PRO A 14 41.99 19.42 20.05
C PRO A 14 40.53 19.84 20.11
N THR A 15 40.06 19.96 21.34
CA THR A 15 38.74 20.51 21.70
C THR A 15 38.74 22.02 21.52
N THR A 16 37.90 22.53 20.62
CA THR A 16 37.50 23.95 20.58
C THR A 16 36.04 24.08 20.99
N SER A 17 35.85 24.70 22.14
CA SER A 17 34.59 25.13 22.71
C SER A 17 34.02 26.29 21.89
N LEU A 18 32.83 26.14 21.29
CA LEU A 18 32.07 27.24 20.74
C LEU A 18 30.78 27.42 21.54
N ARG A 19 30.73 28.60 22.20
CA ARG A 19 29.55 29.11 22.92
C ARG A 19 28.45 29.48 21.91
N LEU A 20 27.24 29.05 22.19
CA LEU A 20 26.01 29.48 21.50
C LEU A 20 25.57 30.86 22.03
N PRO A 21 25.14 31.80 21.20
CA PRO A 21 24.48 33.02 21.62
C PRO A 21 22.98 32.80 21.85
N THR A 22 22.48 33.37 22.94
CA THR A 22 21.08 33.49 23.31
C THR A 22 20.30 34.42 22.36
N PRO A 23 19.02 34.17 22.06
CA PRO A 23 18.21 35.05 21.25
C PRO A 23 17.66 36.23 22.07
N HIS A 24 17.94 37.44 21.65
CA HIS A 24 17.31 38.65 22.10
C HIS A 24 15.92 38.83 21.47
N HIS A 25 14.93 38.99 22.32
CA HIS A 25 13.59 39.48 21.95
C HIS A 25 13.65 40.91 21.43
N PHE A 26 13.21 41.15 20.20
CA PHE A 26 12.84 42.50 19.71
C PHE A 26 11.35 42.52 19.44
N ALA A 27 10.60 43.14 20.36
CA ALA A 27 9.25 43.56 20.15
C ALA A 27 9.27 44.91 19.38
N ARG A 28 8.72 44.96 18.19
CA ARG A 28 8.41 46.20 17.50
C ARG A 28 6.89 46.40 17.48
N SER A 29 6.46 47.37 18.27
CA SER A 29 5.14 47.99 18.19
C SER A 29 5.00 48.75 16.89
N PHE A 30 3.98 48.47 16.10
CA PHE A 30 3.53 49.36 15.04
C PHE A 30 2.27 50.06 15.50
N SER A 31 2.40 51.38 15.70
CA SER A 31 1.32 52.32 15.97
C SER A 31 0.71 52.77 14.63
N ILE A 32 -0.56 52.52 14.40
CA ILE A 32 -1.31 53.01 13.23
C ILE A 32 -1.96 54.32 13.63
N THR A 33 -1.46 55.42 13.09
CA THR A 33 -2.13 56.73 13.15
C THR A 33 -3.04 56.89 11.94
N GLN A 34 -4.34 56.85 12.16
CA GLN A 34 -5.35 57.28 11.18
C GLN A 34 -5.36 58.82 11.09
N LYS A 35 -5.12 59.33 9.90
CA LYS A 35 -5.32 60.75 9.58
C LYS A 35 -6.61 60.86 8.74
N VAL A 36 -7.64 61.36 9.38
CA VAL A 36 -8.90 61.77 8.74
C VAL A 36 -8.66 63.12 8.09
N MET A 37 -8.89 63.23 6.78
CA MET A 37 -9.01 64.51 6.08
C MET A 37 -10.43 64.64 5.52
N GLY A 38 -11.14 65.66 5.97
CA GLY A 38 -12.46 66.03 5.50
C GLY A 38 -12.43 66.75 4.16
N PRO A 39 -13.60 66.96 3.53
CA PRO A 39 -13.69 67.50 2.16
C PRO A 39 -13.68 69.03 2.15
N THR A 40 -12.77 69.57 1.37
CA THR A 40 -12.82 71.03 0.99
C THR A 40 -13.70 71.21 -0.23
N LYS A 41 -14.76 72.06 -0.07
CA LYS A 41 -15.60 72.60 -1.16
C LYS A 41 -14.81 73.63 -1.94
N ARG A 42 -14.86 73.59 -3.27
CA ARG A 42 -14.55 74.72 -4.16
C ARG A 42 -15.80 75.15 -4.90
N PRO A 43 -15.91 76.46 -5.22
CA PRO A 43 -17.14 77.06 -5.75
C PRO A 43 -17.32 76.77 -7.25
N ALA A 44 -18.60 76.90 -7.67
CA ALA A 44 -19.06 76.74 -9.04
C ALA A 44 -18.69 77.95 -9.90
N GLU A 45 -18.20 77.71 -11.12
CA GLU A 45 -18.27 78.62 -12.23
C GLU A 45 -19.14 78.02 -13.34
N GLU A 46 -20.15 78.77 -13.73
CA GLU A 46 -21.03 78.48 -14.86
C GLU A 46 -20.24 78.59 -16.17
N GLY A 47 -20.30 77.62 -17.01
CA GLY A 47 -19.78 77.64 -18.38
C GLY A 47 -20.49 76.58 -19.23
N ASP A 48 -21.51 77.10 -19.94
CA ASP A 48 -22.29 76.34 -20.93
C ASP A 48 -21.41 75.78 -22.05
N ARG A 49 -21.20 74.45 -22.08
CA ARG A 49 -20.68 73.69 -23.24
C ARG A 49 -21.43 72.38 -23.36
N SER A 50 -22.22 72.27 -24.42
CA SER A 50 -22.86 71.02 -24.86
C SER A 50 -21.86 69.88 -24.98
N ILE A 51 -21.97 68.88 -24.10
CA ILE A 51 -21.16 67.70 -24.12
C ILE A 51 -21.89 66.64 -24.97
N SER A 52 -21.28 66.30 -26.11
CA SER A 52 -21.72 65.15 -26.93
C SER A 52 -21.64 63.87 -26.11
N PRO A 53 -22.62 62.96 -26.18
CA PRO A 53 -22.56 61.67 -25.47
C PRO A 53 -21.37 60.88 -25.96
N PRO A 54 -20.68 60.14 -25.06
CA PRO A 54 -19.53 59.28 -25.43
C PRO A 54 -19.95 58.18 -26.41
N PRO A 55 -19.09 57.83 -27.36
CA PRO A 55 -19.41 56.82 -28.36
C PRO A 55 -19.71 55.47 -27.67
N LEU A 56 -20.87 54.89 -27.97
CA LEU A 56 -21.25 53.57 -27.58
C LEU A 56 -20.19 52.57 -28.07
N LYS A 57 -19.41 51.99 -27.16
CA LYS A 57 -18.53 50.86 -27.46
C LYS A 57 -19.38 49.70 -27.98
N ARG A 58 -19.40 49.48 -29.29
CA ARG A 58 -19.91 48.26 -29.87
C ARG A 58 -19.09 47.10 -29.30
N LYS A 59 -19.70 46.31 -28.40
CA LYS A 59 -19.18 44.97 -28.05
C LYS A 59 -19.13 44.17 -29.36
N ALA A 60 -17.95 43.85 -29.82
CA ALA A 60 -17.78 42.80 -30.82
C ALA A 60 -18.48 41.54 -30.28
N GLN A 61 -19.54 41.12 -30.94
CA GLN A 61 -20.12 39.81 -30.69
C GLN A 61 -19.15 38.80 -31.27
N THR A 62 -18.20 38.38 -30.43
CA THR A 62 -17.44 37.14 -30.71
C THR A 62 -18.48 36.01 -30.69
N ALA A 63 -18.65 35.33 -31.80
CA ALA A 63 -19.48 34.13 -31.88
C ALA A 63 -19.02 33.18 -30.78
N ILE A 64 -19.85 32.99 -29.76
CA ILE A 64 -19.59 32.00 -28.70
C ILE A 64 -19.70 30.67 -29.35
N SER A 65 -18.56 29.99 -29.56
CA SER A 65 -18.56 28.59 -29.99
C SER A 65 -19.34 27.79 -28.95
N LYS A 66 -20.21 26.87 -29.40
CA LYS A 66 -21.07 26.06 -28.53
C LYS A 66 -20.30 25.23 -27.48
N SER A 67 -18.98 25.20 -27.56
CA SER A 67 -18.09 24.49 -26.62
C SER A 67 -17.70 25.29 -25.36
N ALA A 68 -18.10 26.60 -25.25
CA ALA A 68 -17.68 27.48 -24.17
C ALA A 68 -18.75 27.75 -23.09
N VAL A 69 -19.91 27.10 -23.15
CA VAL A 69 -20.91 27.19 -22.09
C VAL A 69 -20.53 26.18 -21.01
N ALA A 70 -20.11 26.68 -19.84
CA ALA A 70 -19.81 25.81 -18.72
C ALA A 70 -21.02 24.88 -18.46
N SER A 71 -20.78 23.59 -18.30
CA SER A 71 -21.82 22.55 -18.14
C SER A 71 -22.80 22.82 -16.99
N PHE A 72 -22.44 23.71 -16.09
CA PHE A 72 -23.31 24.20 -15.00
C PHE A 72 -24.54 24.96 -15.48
N PHE A 73 -24.44 25.71 -16.59
CA PHE A 73 -25.54 26.50 -17.15
C PHE A 73 -26.39 25.75 -18.19
N THR A 74 -26.03 24.51 -18.48
CA THR A 74 -26.84 23.68 -19.40
C THR A 74 -28.03 23.11 -18.64
N PRO A 75 -29.29 23.35 -19.08
CA PRO A 75 -30.46 22.71 -18.47
C PRO A 75 -30.32 21.21 -18.39
N VAL A 76 -30.84 20.59 -17.33
CA VAL A 76 -30.71 19.13 -17.09
C VAL A 76 -31.22 18.32 -18.29
N SER A 77 -32.25 18.80 -18.99
CA SER A 77 -32.78 18.19 -20.21
C SER A 77 -31.85 18.24 -21.43
N GLN A 78 -30.85 19.11 -21.42
CA GLN A 78 -29.87 19.27 -22.51
C GLN A 78 -28.47 18.74 -22.14
N LYS A 79 -28.28 18.27 -20.89
CA LYS A 79 -27.03 17.59 -20.53
C LYS A 79 -26.98 16.23 -21.23
N PRO A 80 -25.83 15.87 -21.83
CA PRO A 80 -25.65 14.52 -22.35
C PRO A 80 -25.99 13.50 -21.25
N LYS A 81 -26.78 12.48 -21.60
CA LYS A 81 -27.11 11.41 -20.66
C LYS A 81 -25.79 10.74 -20.22
N ASP A 82 -25.58 10.63 -18.90
CA ASP A 82 -24.44 9.87 -18.38
C ASP A 82 -24.59 8.41 -18.80
N ARG A 83 -23.59 7.90 -19.51
CA ARG A 83 -23.53 6.53 -20.04
C ARG A 83 -22.69 5.62 -19.16
N THR A 84 -22.30 6.11 -17.99
CA THR A 84 -21.55 5.35 -17.02
C THR A 84 -22.50 4.63 -16.07
N THR A 85 -22.47 3.32 -16.08
CA THR A 85 -23.16 2.50 -15.08
C THR A 85 -22.24 2.22 -13.91
N TRP A 86 -22.80 2.31 -12.69
CA TRP A 86 -22.04 2.15 -11.46
C TRP A 86 -22.55 0.94 -10.68
N THR A 87 -21.65 0.07 -10.28
CA THR A 87 -21.92 -1.07 -9.40
C THR A 87 -20.93 -1.12 -8.25
N GLU A 88 -21.29 -1.82 -7.19
CA GLU A 88 -20.46 -1.99 -6.01
C GLU A 88 -20.25 -3.49 -5.76
N LYS A 89 -19.02 -3.88 -5.40
CA LYS A 89 -18.68 -5.28 -5.14
C LYS A 89 -18.04 -5.42 -3.76
N SER A 90 -18.35 -6.54 -3.11
CA SER A 90 -17.81 -6.91 -1.79
C SER A 90 -16.65 -7.90 -1.96
N PRO A 91 -15.64 -7.87 -1.07
CA PRO A 91 -14.53 -8.83 -1.13
C PRO A 91 -14.97 -10.26 -0.78
N ASP A 92 -16.05 -10.42 -0.03
CA ASP A 92 -16.71 -11.67 0.30
C ASP A 92 -18.20 -11.44 0.62
N ALA A 93 -18.96 -12.53 0.85
CA ALA A 93 -20.42 -12.48 1.06
C ALA A 93 -20.83 -11.75 2.35
N ASP A 94 -19.95 -11.71 3.34
CA ASP A 94 -20.25 -11.19 4.69
C ASP A 94 -19.72 -9.77 4.90
N SER A 95 -18.92 -9.25 3.96
CA SER A 95 -18.28 -7.95 4.06
C SER A 95 -19.04 -6.87 3.28
N PRO A 96 -19.05 -5.61 3.75
CA PRO A 96 -19.60 -4.51 2.97
C PRO A 96 -18.81 -4.30 1.68
N ALA A 97 -19.46 -3.71 0.68
CA ALA A 97 -18.81 -3.38 -0.59
C ALA A 97 -17.66 -2.37 -0.39
N THR A 98 -16.53 -2.66 -1.02
CA THR A 98 -15.30 -1.86 -0.97
C THR A 98 -14.70 -1.62 -2.35
N LEU A 99 -15.25 -2.23 -3.39
CA LEU A 99 -14.91 -1.98 -4.77
C LEU A 99 -16.05 -1.26 -5.49
N LEU A 100 -15.74 -0.10 -6.06
CA LEU A 100 -16.64 0.66 -6.91
C LEU A 100 -16.26 0.42 -8.37
N VAL A 101 -17.21 0.01 -9.19
CA VAL A 101 -16.99 -0.29 -10.62
C VAL A 101 -17.81 0.65 -11.48
N ALA A 102 -17.16 1.29 -12.45
CA ALA A 102 -17.79 2.12 -13.47
C ALA A 102 -17.59 1.49 -14.84
N LYS A 103 -18.68 1.21 -15.55
CA LYS A 103 -18.66 0.73 -16.94
C LYS A 103 -19.21 1.81 -17.86
N TYR A 104 -18.37 2.31 -18.76
CA TYR A 104 -18.74 3.29 -19.77
C TYR A 104 -18.88 2.62 -21.14
N VAL A 105 -19.97 2.94 -21.84
CA VAL A 105 -20.24 2.46 -23.20
C VAL A 105 -20.59 3.67 -24.09
N PRO A 106 -19.79 3.97 -25.14
CA PRO A 106 -20.06 5.04 -26.09
C PRO A 106 -21.39 4.89 -26.84
N GLU A 107 -21.85 5.96 -27.47
CA GLU A 107 -23.03 5.92 -28.34
C GLU A 107 -22.79 5.05 -29.59
N GLY A 108 -23.77 4.22 -29.95
CA GLY A 108 -23.65 3.34 -31.12
C GLY A 108 -22.76 2.12 -30.92
N SER A 109 -22.18 1.93 -29.74
CA SER A 109 -21.53 0.65 -29.44
C SER A 109 -22.58 -0.46 -29.38
N PRO A 110 -22.34 -1.66 -29.96
CA PRO A 110 -23.25 -2.77 -29.83
C PRO A 110 -23.48 -3.08 -28.35
N THR A 111 -24.70 -2.89 -27.88
CA THR A 111 -25.11 -3.37 -26.55
C THR A 111 -25.00 -4.88 -26.57
N ASN A 112 -24.52 -5.49 -25.50
CA ASN A 112 -24.51 -6.95 -25.30
C ASN A 112 -25.95 -7.47 -25.23
N ASP A 113 -26.69 -7.37 -26.32
CA ASP A 113 -27.95 -8.12 -26.51
C ASP A 113 -27.57 -9.51 -27.06
N GLU A 114 -28.20 -10.53 -26.53
CA GLU A 114 -27.84 -11.94 -26.61
C GLU A 114 -27.71 -12.55 -28.04
N SER A 115 -27.80 -11.74 -29.07
CA SER A 115 -27.82 -12.19 -30.47
C SER A 115 -26.50 -12.02 -31.26
N VAL A 116 -25.41 -11.46 -30.67
CA VAL A 116 -24.16 -11.27 -31.41
C VAL A 116 -23.02 -12.06 -30.78
N ASN A 117 -22.97 -13.32 -31.10
CA ASN A 117 -21.91 -14.29 -30.78
C ASN A 117 -20.60 -14.05 -31.58
N THR A 118 -20.33 -12.81 -32.02
CA THR A 118 -19.21 -12.50 -32.93
C THR A 118 -18.36 -11.29 -32.52
N THR A 119 -18.47 -10.76 -31.29
CA THR A 119 -17.45 -9.79 -30.84
C THR A 119 -16.17 -10.54 -30.54
N VAL A 120 -15.18 -10.37 -31.41
CA VAL A 120 -13.81 -10.90 -31.20
C VAL A 120 -13.35 -10.47 -29.79
N LYS A 121 -13.20 -11.44 -28.89
CA LYS A 121 -12.76 -11.25 -27.53
C LYS A 121 -11.37 -10.58 -27.56
N ARG A 122 -11.25 -9.39 -26.96
CA ARG A 122 -9.96 -8.69 -26.89
C ARG A 122 -9.09 -9.38 -25.86
N ARG A 123 -7.97 -9.95 -26.31
CA ARG A 123 -7.05 -10.72 -25.46
C ARG A 123 -5.97 -9.85 -24.82
N LYS A 124 -5.61 -8.72 -25.45
CA LYS A 124 -4.60 -7.81 -24.94
C LYS A 124 -5.23 -6.80 -23.98
N ILE A 125 -4.70 -6.66 -22.78
CA ILE A 125 -5.18 -5.74 -21.76
C ILE A 125 -4.19 -4.57 -21.63
N ALA A 126 -4.71 -3.34 -21.79
CA ALA A 126 -4.00 -2.11 -21.42
C ALA A 126 -4.66 -1.56 -20.15
N ALA A 127 -4.04 -1.81 -19.02
CA ALA A 127 -4.51 -1.38 -17.71
C ALA A 127 -3.76 -0.12 -17.26
N PHE A 128 -4.47 0.82 -16.64
CA PHE A 128 -3.92 2.11 -16.23
C PHE A 128 -4.31 2.42 -14.78
N ASP A 129 -3.41 3.06 -14.03
CA ASP A 129 -3.85 3.82 -12.87
C ASP A 129 -4.54 5.12 -13.31
N LEU A 130 -5.29 5.76 -12.41
CA LEU A 130 -6.05 6.97 -12.72
C LEU A 130 -5.27 8.25 -12.36
N ASP A 131 -5.00 8.43 -11.06
CA ASP A 131 -4.45 9.67 -10.53
C ASP A 131 -2.92 9.73 -10.76
N SER A 132 -2.39 10.82 -11.28
CA SER A 132 -0.99 11.00 -11.71
C SER A 132 -0.55 10.10 -12.89
N THR A 133 -1.47 9.38 -13.50
CA THR A 133 -1.23 8.52 -14.67
C THR A 133 -2.07 8.96 -15.87
N LEU A 134 -3.39 8.90 -15.78
CA LEU A 134 -4.28 9.38 -16.83
C LEU A 134 -4.68 10.83 -16.59
N ILE A 135 -4.94 11.21 -15.34
CA ILE A 135 -5.36 12.56 -14.96
C ILE A 135 -4.51 13.12 -13.83
N THR A 136 -4.51 14.45 -13.73
CA THR A 136 -3.95 15.20 -12.60
C THR A 136 -4.87 16.34 -12.22
N SER A 137 -4.69 16.95 -11.03
CA SER A 137 -5.45 18.11 -10.61
C SER A 137 -5.16 19.32 -11.51
N ALA A 138 -6.20 19.99 -11.99
CA ALA A 138 -6.06 21.21 -12.78
C ALA A 138 -5.55 22.39 -11.93
N SER A 139 -5.97 22.43 -10.65
CA SER A 139 -5.55 23.47 -9.68
C SER A 139 -4.16 23.25 -9.09
N GLY A 140 -3.54 22.07 -9.31
CA GLY A 140 -2.27 21.67 -8.68
C GLY A 140 -2.40 21.24 -7.21
N LYS A 141 -3.60 21.21 -6.63
CA LYS A 141 -3.82 20.73 -5.27
C LYS A 141 -3.71 19.21 -5.21
N LYS A 142 -2.94 18.69 -4.27
CA LYS A 142 -2.72 17.24 -4.11
C LYS A 142 -4.00 16.45 -3.82
N HIS A 143 -4.97 17.06 -3.14
CA HIS A 143 -6.24 16.44 -2.76
C HIS A 143 -7.38 17.44 -3.00
N SER A 144 -7.85 17.50 -4.25
CA SER A 144 -9.04 18.26 -4.59
C SER A 144 -10.29 17.42 -4.42
N HIS A 145 -11.34 18.03 -3.85
CA HIS A 145 -12.65 17.41 -3.70
C HIS A 145 -13.65 17.91 -4.77
N ASP A 146 -13.24 18.82 -5.63
CA ASP A 146 -14.04 19.31 -6.73
C ASP A 146 -14.01 18.28 -7.88
N ALA A 147 -15.19 17.84 -8.30
CA ALA A 147 -15.35 16.90 -9.42
C ALA A 147 -14.87 17.49 -10.76
N ALA A 148 -14.80 18.82 -10.89
CA ALA A 148 -14.32 19.50 -12.08
C ALA A 148 -12.81 19.79 -12.06
N ASP A 149 -12.13 19.61 -10.90
CA ASP A 149 -10.70 19.90 -10.76
C ASP A 149 -9.84 18.73 -11.24
N TRP A 150 -9.86 18.51 -12.56
CA TRP A 150 -8.97 17.55 -13.21
C TRP A 150 -8.63 18.03 -14.62
N LYS A 151 -7.50 17.51 -15.13
CA LYS A 151 -7.06 17.59 -16.52
C LYS A 151 -6.33 16.32 -16.88
N TRP A 152 -6.19 16.02 -18.16
CA TRP A 152 -5.32 14.93 -18.62
C TRP A 152 -3.89 15.14 -18.09
N TRP A 153 -3.26 14.06 -17.66
CA TRP A 153 -1.86 14.09 -17.20
C TRP A 153 -0.94 14.65 -18.28
N HIS A 154 -1.16 14.24 -19.53
CA HIS A 154 -0.54 14.80 -20.73
C HIS A 154 -1.60 14.87 -21.83
N HIS A 155 -1.45 15.81 -22.79
CA HIS A 155 -2.43 16.01 -23.87
C HIS A 155 -2.57 14.79 -24.79
N SER A 156 -1.51 13.95 -24.91
CA SER A 156 -1.53 12.72 -25.74
C SER A 156 -2.31 11.56 -25.12
N VAL A 157 -2.67 11.63 -23.82
CA VAL A 157 -3.31 10.51 -23.10
C VAL A 157 -4.59 10.03 -23.80
N PRO A 158 -5.60 10.88 -24.08
CA PRO A 158 -6.85 10.40 -24.66
C PRO A 158 -6.65 9.78 -26.05
N ASP A 159 -5.83 10.39 -26.89
CA ASP A 159 -5.59 9.89 -28.26
C ASP A 159 -4.82 8.58 -28.23
N ARG A 160 -3.84 8.41 -27.34
CA ARG A 160 -3.10 7.15 -27.17
C ARG A 160 -4.03 6.01 -26.70
N LEU A 161 -4.92 6.25 -25.76
CA LEU A 161 -5.86 5.23 -25.30
C LEU A 161 -6.88 4.87 -26.38
N ARG A 162 -7.38 5.86 -27.15
CA ARG A 162 -8.26 5.59 -28.30
C ARG A 162 -7.56 4.72 -29.36
N LYS A 163 -6.29 5.00 -29.64
CA LYS A 163 -5.49 4.22 -30.57
C LYS A 163 -5.32 2.78 -30.10
N LEU A 164 -4.98 2.56 -28.82
CA LEU A 164 -4.89 1.23 -28.23
C LEU A 164 -6.20 0.43 -28.43
N TYR A 165 -7.33 1.07 -28.17
CA TYR A 165 -8.63 0.42 -28.30
C TYR A 165 -9.03 0.21 -29.76
N ASN A 166 -9.02 1.25 -30.59
CA ASN A 166 -9.59 1.21 -31.94
C ASN A 166 -8.67 0.52 -32.97
N GLU A 167 -7.35 0.69 -32.84
CA GLU A 167 -6.38 0.27 -33.87
C GLU A 167 -5.53 -0.92 -33.41
N GLU A 168 -5.12 -0.96 -32.12
CA GLU A 168 -4.17 -1.97 -31.64
C GLU A 168 -4.85 -3.17 -30.97
N GLY A 169 -6.18 -3.14 -30.81
CA GLY A 169 -6.98 -4.27 -30.33
C GLY A 169 -6.92 -4.53 -28.83
N TYR A 170 -6.49 -3.54 -28.03
CA TYR A 170 -6.49 -3.67 -26.58
C TYR A 170 -7.89 -3.47 -25.96
N GLN A 171 -8.14 -4.18 -24.84
CA GLN A 171 -9.16 -3.79 -23.90
C GLN A 171 -8.54 -2.77 -22.92
N VAL A 172 -9.12 -1.57 -22.84
CA VAL A 172 -8.66 -0.51 -21.94
C VAL A 172 -9.38 -0.64 -20.60
N ILE A 173 -8.62 -0.73 -19.51
CA ILE A 173 -9.10 -0.91 -18.13
C ILE A 173 -8.42 0.11 -17.23
N ILE A 174 -9.13 0.60 -16.19
CA ILE A 174 -8.56 1.50 -15.19
C ILE A 174 -8.65 0.83 -13.81
N PHE A 175 -7.51 0.72 -13.11
CA PHE A 175 -7.43 0.22 -11.73
C PHE A 175 -6.86 1.31 -10.81
N THR A 176 -7.66 1.81 -9.87
CA THR A 176 -7.24 2.89 -8.98
C THR A 176 -7.45 2.60 -7.50
N ASN A 177 -6.51 3.04 -6.66
CA ASN A 177 -6.58 2.95 -5.20
C ASN A 177 -7.20 4.23 -4.62
N GLN A 178 -8.44 4.18 -4.16
CA GLN A 178 -9.20 5.32 -3.66
C GLN A 178 -9.47 5.22 -2.13
N GLY A 179 -8.42 5.03 -1.34
CA GLY A 179 -8.53 4.84 0.12
C GLY A 179 -9.10 6.03 0.91
N GLY A 180 -9.36 7.17 0.26
CA GLY A 180 -10.05 8.32 0.84
C GLY A 180 -11.57 8.27 0.72
N LEU A 181 -12.12 7.28 0.03
CA LEU A 181 -13.55 7.05 -0.14
C LEU A 181 -14.05 5.99 0.85
N THR A 182 -15.30 6.13 1.30
CA THR A 182 -16.00 5.14 2.09
C THR A 182 -17.37 4.95 1.45
N LEU A 183 -17.68 3.73 1.00
CA LEU A 183 -18.96 3.45 0.33
C LEU A 183 -20.10 3.32 1.35
N HIS A 184 -19.85 2.66 2.47
CA HIS A 184 -20.84 2.42 3.52
C HIS A 184 -20.30 2.86 4.89
N ALA A 185 -21.19 3.42 5.72
CA ALA A 185 -20.87 3.69 7.11
C ALA A 185 -20.62 2.36 7.84
N SER A 186 -19.49 2.23 8.53
CA SER A 186 -19.26 1.06 9.37
C SER A 186 -20.36 1.00 10.44
N PRO A 187 -21.03 -0.15 10.66
CA PRO A 187 -21.90 -0.32 11.79
C PRO A 187 -21.06 -0.11 13.05
N SER A 188 -21.42 0.89 13.86
CA SER A 188 -20.75 1.19 15.12
C SER A 188 -20.79 -0.05 16.00
N SER A 189 -19.64 -0.61 16.33
CA SER A 189 -19.52 -1.55 17.44
C SER A 189 -20.11 -0.86 18.68
N SER A 190 -21.25 -1.37 19.12
CA SER A 190 -21.97 -0.89 20.29
C SER A 190 -21.17 -1.16 21.55
N SER A 191 -20.31 -0.21 21.92
CA SER A 191 -19.85 -0.08 23.30
C SER A 191 -19.32 1.33 23.52
N SER A 192 -20.04 2.05 24.41
CA SER A 192 -19.71 3.32 25.08
C SER A 192 -19.65 4.61 24.24
N SER A 193 -20.70 5.44 24.41
CA SER A 193 -20.73 6.92 24.51
C SER A 193 -19.67 7.76 23.78
N SER A 194 -19.35 7.48 22.53
CA SER A 194 -18.75 8.48 21.64
C SER A 194 -19.35 8.33 20.25
N LYS A 195 -19.85 9.46 19.69
CA LYS A 195 -20.51 9.54 18.39
C LYS A 195 -19.69 8.82 17.31
N PRO A 196 -20.34 8.06 16.39
CA PRO A 196 -19.64 7.37 15.31
C PRO A 196 -18.89 8.39 14.44
N LYS A 197 -17.58 8.36 14.48
CA LYS A 197 -16.70 9.24 13.70
C LYS A 197 -16.39 8.64 12.33
N THR A 198 -17.42 8.24 11.58
CA THR A 198 -17.26 8.25 10.13
C THR A 198 -17.59 9.68 9.70
N PRO A 199 -16.61 10.52 9.32
CA PRO A 199 -16.93 11.89 8.97
C PRO A 199 -17.89 11.83 7.80
N LYS A 200 -19.07 12.47 7.92
CA LYS A 200 -20.03 12.70 6.84
C LYS A 200 -19.32 13.15 5.55
N ALA A 201 -18.24 13.92 5.72
CA ALA A 201 -17.34 14.34 4.66
C ALA A 201 -16.68 13.22 3.83
N GLN A 202 -16.59 11.97 4.28
CA GLN A 202 -16.03 10.87 3.46
C GLN A 202 -17.08 10.19 2.58
N LEU A 203 -18.31 10.09 3.07
CA LEU A 203 -19.45 9.61 2.28
C LEU A 203 -19.81 10.62 1.17
N ASP A 204 -19.70 11.92 1.46
CA ASP A 204 -19.99 13.00 0.50
C ASP A 204 -18.99 13.04 -0.68
N ARG A 205 -17.85 12.34 -0.60
CA ARG A 205 -16.84 12.28 -1.67
C ARG A 205 -17.18 11.29 -2.79
N VAL A 206 -17.98 10.27 -2.51
CA VAL A 206 -18.33 9.24 -3.50
C VAL A 206 -19.08 9.84 -4.71
N PRO A 207 -20.11 10.67 -4.54
CA PRO A 207 -20.78 11.35 -5.66
C PRO A 207 -19.83 12.19 -6.51
N GLN A 208 -18.93 12.94 -5.87
CA GLN A 208 -17.94 13.79 -6.55
C GLN A 208 -16.93 12.95 -7.35
N PHE A 209 -16.48 11.83 -6.79
CA PHE A 209 -15.61 10.89 -7.49
C PHE A 209 -16.33 10.25 -8.69
N LYS A 210 -17.58 9.80 -8.51
CA LYS A 210 -18.41 9.28 -9.60
C LYS A 210 -18.55 10.31 -10.72
N GLN A 211 -18.88 11.56 -10.39
CA GLN A 211 -19.02 12.63 -11.37
C GLN A 211 -17.69 12.90 -12.12
N LYS A 212 -16.56 12.94 -11.40
CA LYS A 212 -15.22 13.10 -12.00
C LYS A 212 -14.92 11.98 -12.99
N CYS A 213 -15.09 10.73 -12.57
CA CYS A 213 -14.80 9.58 -13.42
C CYS A 213 -15.75 9.48 -14.62
N SER A 214 -17.05 9.76 -14.45
CA SER A 214 -18.00 9.83 -15.58
C SER A 214 -17.56 10.88 -16.61
N ALA A 215 -17.08 12.05 -16.17
CA ALA A 215 -16.58 13.08 -17.08
C ALA A 215 -15.30 12.64 -17.82
N VAL A 216 -14.36 11.98 -17.12
CA VAL A 216 -13.12 11.43 -17.72
C VAL A 216 -13.47 10.36 -18.77
N LEU A 217 -14.31 9.39 -18.42
CA LEU A 217 -14.71 8.31 -19.30
C LEU A 217 -15.51 8.80 -20.52
N SER A 218 -16.41 9.76 -20.32
CA SER A 218 -17.17 10.41 -21.41
C SER A 218 -16.27 11.19 -22.35
N GLN A 219 -15.21 11.84 -21.83
CA GLN A 219 -14.24 12.55 -22.66
C GLN A 219 -13.31 11.60 -23.41
N LEU A 220 -12.98 10.45 -22.82
CA LEU A 220 -12.22 9.38 -23.47
C LEU A 220 -12.99 8.73 -24.61
N ASP A 221 -14.28 8.53 -24.45
CA ASP A 221 -15.26 8.05 -25.42
C ASP A 221 -14.88 6.73 -26.12
N ILE A 222 -14.38 5.77 -25.37
CA ILE A 222 -14.19 4.36 -25.75
C ILE A 222 -14.75 3.44 -24.67
N PRO A 223 -15.18 2.21 -25.00
CA PRO A 223 -15.61 1.23 -23.98
C PRO A 223 -14.51 0.99 -22.97
N THR A 224 -14.78 1.38 -21.72
CA THR A 224 -13.79 1.33 -20.64
C THR A 224 -14.46 0.97 -19.33
N THR A 225 -13.83 0.08 -18.55
CA THR A 225 -14.27 -0.22 -17.18
C THR A 225 -13.21 0.30 -16.20
N LEU A 226 -13.68 1.00 -15.17
CA LEU A 226 -12.87 1.50 -14.08
C LEU A 226 -13.22 0.75 -12.80
N TYR A 227 -12.19 0.27 -12.10
CA TYR A 227 -12.27 -0.40 -10.80
C TYR A 227 -11.56 0.47 -9.76
N ALA A 228 -12.28 0.91 -8.72
CA ALA A 228 -11.76 1.77 -7.68
C ALA A 228 -11.83 1.07 -6.31
N ALA A 229 -10.68 0.67 -5.79
CA ALA A 229 -10.56 0.04 -4.47
C ALA A 229 -10.61 1.10 -3.37
N THR A 230 -11.64 1.07 -2.53
CA THR A 230 -11.85 2.00 -1.41
C THR A 230 -11.40 1.42 -0.07
N GLY A 231 -11.34 0.08 0.04
CA GLY A 231 -10.88 -0.66 1.22
C GLY A 231 -9.38 -0.97 1.23
N LYS A 232 -8.94 -1.57 2.34
CA LYS A 232 -7.58 -2.13 2.47
C LYS A 232 -7.58 -3.66 2.34
N ASP A 233 -8.48 -4.19 1.55
CA ASP A 233 -8.73 -5.60 1.32
C ASP A 233 -8.06 -6.13 0.04
N ILE A 234 -8.58 -7.25 -0.49
CA ILE A 234 -8.04 -7.93 -1.67
C ILE A 234 -8.03 -7.07 -2.93
N TYR A 235 -8.88 -6.02 -3.01
CA TYR A 235 -8.99 -5.17 -4.19
C TYR A 235 -7.87 -4.14 -4.31
N ARG A 236 -7.29 -3.71 -3.17
CA ARG A 236 -6.29 -2.66 -3.17
C ARG A 236 -4.97 -3.11 -3.80
N LYS A 237 -4.49 -2.42 -4.86
CA LYS A 237 -3.14 -2.62 -5.42
C LYS A 237 -2.07 -2.59 -4.31
N PRO A 238 -1.10 -3.52 -4.30
CA PRO A 238 -0.70 -4.43 -5.38
C PRO A 238 -1.48 -5.76 -5.46
N ARG A 239 -2.48 -5.99 -4.63
CA ARG A 239 -3.25 -7.24 -4.58
C ARG A 239 -4.04 -7.45 -5.87
N PRO A 240 -4.21 -8.70 -6.33
CA PRO A 240 -4.78 -8.98 -7.65
C PRO A 240 -6.32 -8.89 -7.73
N GLY A 241 -7.03 -8.52 -6.64
CA GLY A 241 -8.49 -8.61 -6.58
C GLY A 241 -9.22 -7.84 -7.70
N MET A 242 -8.78 -6.60 -8.03
CA MET A 242 -9.40 -5.86 -9.15
C MET A 242 -9.17 -6.54 -10.50
N TRP A 243 -8.01 -7.16 -10.70
CA TRP A 243 -7.71 -7.94 -11.91
C TRP A 243 -8.61 -9.18 -12.01
N LEU A 244 -8.82 -9.87 -10.89
CA LEU A 244 -9.72 -11.05 -10.86
C LEU A 244 -11.17 -10.66 -11.13
N GLU A 245 -11.65 -9.53 -10.60
CA GLU A 245 -12.98 -9.00 -10.92
C GLU A 245 -13.11 -8.61 -12.39
N MET A 246 -12.08 -7.99 -12.97
CA MET A 246 -12.04 -7.72 -14.40
C MET A 246 -12.12 -9.01 -15.21
N LYS A 247 -11.37 -10.05 -14.86
CA LYS A 247 -11.47 -11.35 -15.53
C LYS A 247 -12.88 -11.91 -15.48
N ALA A 248 -13.55 -11.82 -14.34
CA ALA A 248 -14.92 -12.25 -14.17
C ALA A 248 -15.92 -11.42 -15.01
N ASP A 249 -15.81 -10.10 -14.98
CA ASP A 249 -16.70 -9.18 -15.71
C ASP A 249 -16.59 -9.31 -17.24
N TYR A 250 -15.45 -9.78 -17.75
CA TYR A 250 -15.18 -10.00 -19.17
C TYR A 250 -15.19 -11.48 -19.57
N ASN A 251 -15.53 -12.40 -18.65
CA ASN A 251 -15.52 -13.86 -18.87
C ASN A 251 -14.17 -14.40 -19.38
N LEU A 252 -13.06 -13.98 -18.75
CA LEU A 252 -11.69 -14.32 -19.11
C LEU A 252 -11.13 -15.39 -18.15
N PHE A 253 -11.64 -16.61 -18.21
CA PHE A 253 -11.35 -17.66 -17.22
C PHE A 253 -10.25 -18.63 -17.64
N ASN A 254 -10.02 -18.80 -18.94
CA ASN A 254 -9.00 -19.71 -19.45
C ASN A 254 -7.65 -18.99 -19.56
N ASP A 255 -6.56 -19.76 -19.54
CA ASP A 255 -5.21 -19.23 -19.67
C ASP A 255 -4.96 -18.50 -20.98
N ASP A 256 -5.60 -18.98 -22.07
CA ASP A 256 -5.52 -18.37 -23.40
C ASP A 256 -6.43 -17.16 -23.61
N ASP A 257 -7.28 -16.81 -22.65
CA ASP A 257 -8.20 -15.68 -22.80
C ASP A 257 -7.50 -14.32 -22.76
N ILE A 258 -6.32 -14.25 -22.13
CA ILE A 258 -5.50 -13.04 -22.02
C ILE A 258 -4.10 -13.30 -22.60
N ASP A 259 -3.67 -12.43 -23.47
CA ASP A 259 -2.30 -12.36 -23.96
C ASP A 259 -1.46 -11.55 -22.95
N LEU A 260 -0.94 -12.26 -21.94
CA LEU A 260 -0.19 -11.63 -20.86
C LEU A 260 1.11 -10.96 -21.32
N GLU A 261 1.80 -11.55 -22.31
CA GLU A 261 3.08 -11.03 -22.84
C GLU A 261 2.91 -9.66 -23.51
N ASN A 262 1.78 -9.48 -24.23
CA ASN A 262 1.44 -8.24 -24.91
C ASN A 262 0.49 -7.36 -24.09
N SER A 263 0.16 -7.72 -22.84
CA SER A 263 -0.62 -6.89 -21.94
C SER A 263 0.29 -6.01 -21.08
N ILE A 264 -0.21 -4.82 -20.72
CA ILE A 264 0.58 -3.82 -20.01
C ILE A 264 -0.22 -3.16 -18.88
N PHE A 265 0.48 -2.82 -17.80
CA PHE A 265 0.01 -1.91 -16.77
C PHE A 265 0.83 -0.61 -16.78
N VAL A 266 0.16 0.53 -16.85
CA VAL A 266 0.79 1.85 -16.77
C VAL A 266 0.36 2.57 -15.49
N GLY A 267 1.33 3.02 -14.68
CA GLY A 267 1.03 3.69 -13.42
C GLY A 267 2.23 4.44 -12.83
N ASP A 268 1.95 5.44 -11.96
CA ASP A 268 2.98 6.28 -11.35
C ASP A 268 3.65 5.66 -10.11
N ALA A 269 3.02 4.64 -9.50
CA ALA A 269 3.54 3.96 -8.33
C ALA A 269 4.51 2.82 -8.69
N GLY A 270 5.64 3.16 -9.30
CA GLY A 270 6.66 2.24 -9.80
C GLY A 270 7.84 1.96 -8.88
N GLY A 271 7.91 2.62 -7.70
CA GLY A 271 9.03 2.48 -6.77
C GLY A 271 10.31 3.20 -7.20
N ARG A 272 10.22 4.15 -8.14
CA ARG A 272 11.38 4.92 -8.64
C ARG A 272 12.05 5.67 -7.50
N GLN A 273 13.37 5.71 -7.55
CA GLN A 273 14.16 6.47 -6.59
C GLN A 273 14.31 7.93 -7.02
N SER A 274 14.63 8.81 -6.07
CA SER A 274 15.01 10.19 -6.38
C SER A 274 16.33 10.21 -7.12
N GLU A 275 16.38 10.86 -8.27
CA GLU A 275 17.58 10.99 -9.09
C GLU A 275 17.90 12.46 -9.36
N LEU A 276 19.20 12.79 -9.34
CA LEU A 276 19.67 14.11 -9.76
C LEU A 276 19.75 14.14 -11.30
N PRO A 277 19.44 15.27 -11.96
CA PRO A 277 19.62 15.38 -13.42
C PRO A 277 21.06 15.07 -13.82
N PRO A 278 21.28 14.39 -14.97
CA PRO A 278 22.60 13.89 -15.39
C PRO A 278 23.70 14.97 -15.51
N ASN A 279 23.35 16.27 -15.62
CA ASN A 279 24.28 17.39 -15.78
C ASN A 279 24.38 18.31 -14.54
N SER A 280 24.06 17.82 -13.34
CA SER A 280 24.00 18.68 -12.15
C SER A 280 25.37 19.09 -11.59
N ASN A 281 26.51 18.55 -12.09
CA ASN A 281 27.89 18.89 -11.69
C ASN A 281 28.05 19.35 -10.23
N GLY A 282 27.33 18.71 -9.30
CA GLY A 282 27.36 19.07 -7.88
C GLY A 282 26.71 20.42 -7.52
N ARG A 283 26.02 21.10 -8.45
CA ARG A 283 25.29 22.34 -8.16
C ARG A 283 24.02 22.03 -7.37
N ILE A 284 24.00 22.48 -6.14
CA ILE A 284 22.96 22.28 -5.11
C ILE A 284 21.54 22.78 -5.50
N LYS A 285 21.35 23.31 -6.71
CA LYS A 285 20.06 23.84 -7.21
C LYS A 285 19.39 23.03 -8.31
N ALA A 286 19.93 21.87 -8.69
CA ALA A 286 19.18 20.98 -9.57
C ALA A 286 18.09 20.29 -8.75
N THR A 287 16.82 20.55 -9.04
CA THR A 287 15.69 19.85 -8.41
C THR A 287 15.76 18.38 -8.79
N ALA A 288 16.07 17.53 -7.80
CA ALA A 288 16.01 16.10 -7.99
C ALA A 288 14.60 15.67 -8.40
N THR A 289 14.49 14.70 -9.30
CA THR A 289 13.21 14.06 -9.57
C THR A 289 12.70 13.39 -8.28
N PRO A 290 11.42 13.55 -7.92
CA PRO A 290 10.91 13.00 -6.68
C PRO A 290 10.91 11.46 -6.72
N LYS A 291 11.07 10.86 -5.55
CA LYS A 291 10.83 9.43 -5.32
C LYS A 291 9.34 9.14 -5.45
N ASP A 292 8.97 7.97 -5.99
CA ASP A 292 7.59 7.51 -6.00
C ASP A 292 7.07 7.24 -4.59
N PHE A 293 5.79 7.46 -4.39
CA PHE A 293 5.15 7.23 -3.09
C PHE A 293 5.12 5.75 -2.70
N SER A 294 4.97 4.85 -3.68
CA SER A 294 4.90 3.40 -3.48
C SER A 294 5.35 2.64 -4.73
N CYS A 295 5.35 1.31 -4.64
CA CYS A 295 5.61 0.39 -5.76
C CYS A 295 4.36 -0.44 -6.13
N SER A 296 3.15 0.05 -5.76
CA SER A 296 1.93 -0.76 -5.85
C SER A 296 1.52 -1.13 -7.26
N ASP A 297 1.79 -0.28 -8.24
CA ASP A 297 1.41 -0.51 -9.64
C ASP A 297 2.33 -1.52 -10.30
N ARG A 298 3.64 -1.33 -10.17
CA ARG A 298 4.65 -2.30 -10.65
C ARG A 298 4.48 -3.66 -9.98
N ASN A 299 4.14 -3.67 -8.70
CA ASN A 299 3.90 -4.91 -7.97
C ASN A 299 2.59 -5.60 -8.38
N LEU A 300 1.53 -4.85 -8.74
CA LEU A 300 0.32 -5.44 -9.32
C LEU A 300 0.64 -6.08 -10.68
N ALA A 301 1.32 -5.36 -11.57
CA ALA A 301 1.73 -5.90 -12.88
C ALA A 301 2.53 -7.21 -12.72
N HIS A 302 3.49 -7.23 -11.79
CA HIS A 302 4.23 -8.45 -11.45
C HIS A 302 3.32 -9.58 -10.96
N ASN A 303 2.38 -9.28 -10.06
CA ASN A 303 1.47 -10.29 -9.48
C ASN A 303 0.55 -10.94 -10.51
N VAL A 304 0.22 -10.24 -11.58
CA VAL A 304 -0.68 -10.73 -12.63
C VAL A 304 0.07 -11.16 -13.91
N GLY A 305 1.40 -11.00 -13.94
CA GLY A 305 2.24 -11.51 -15.01
C GLY A 305 2.24 -10.67 -16.30
N ILE A 306 1.99 -9.34 -16.20
CA ILE A 306 2.00 -8.43 -17.37
C ILE A 306 3.15 -7.43 -17.29
N GLN A 307 3.43 -6.76 -18.42
CA GLN A 307 4.45 -5.72 -18.48
C GLN A 307 4.04 -4.49 -17.65
N TYR A 308 5.04 -3.73 -17.19
CA TYR A 308 4.83 -2.48 -16.47
C TYR A 308 5.63 -1.34 -17.10
N GLN A 309 5.00 -0.18 -17.23
CA GLN A 309 5.65 1.08 -17.58
C GLN A 309 5.13 2.23 -16.70
N THR A 310 5.96 3.26 -16.52
CA THR A 310 5.51 4.52 -15.94
C THR A 310 4.79 5.38 -16.97
N PRO A 311 4.02 6.40 -16.57
CA PRO A 311 3.40 7.33 -17.52
C PRO A 311 4.41 8.00 -18.44
N GLU A 312 5.57 8.36 -17.91
CA GLU A 312 6.65 8.99 -18.66
C GLU A 312 7.25 8.04 -19.73
N GLU A 313 7.49 6.78 -19.36
CA GLU A 313 7.95 5.75 -20.30
C GLU A 313 6.91 5.51 -21.41
N PHE A 314 5.64 5.36 -21.04
CA PHE A 314 4.59 4.95 -21.97
C PHE A 314 4.11 6.08 -22.88
N PHE A 315 3.87 7.30 -22.36
CA PHE A 315 3.32 8.42 -23.12
C PHE A 315 4.39 9.32 -23.74
N LEU A 316 5.58 9.39 -23.15
CA LEU A 316 6.65 10.32 -23.57
C LEU A 316 7.85 9.60 -24.15
N GLY A 317 7.97 8.26 -23.99
CA GLY A 317 9.10 7.47 -24.46
C GLY A 317 10.38 7.74 -23.66
N GLU A 318 10.26 8.12 -22.39
CA GLU A 318 11.41 8.33 -21.51
C GLU A 318 12.08 7.00 -21.15
N GLU A 319 13.39 7.03 -20.89
CA GLU A 319 14.14 5.88 -20.43
C GLU A 319 13.72 5.45 -19.02
N PRO A 320 13.68 4.12 -18.74
CA PRO A 320 13.34 3.61 -17.43
C PRO A 320 14.29 4.09 -16.33
N ARG A 321 13.74 4.56 -15.22
CA ARG A 321 14.51 4.96 -14.03
C ARG A 321 14.72 3.79 -13.07
N ASN A 322 15.78 3.86 -12.28
CA ASN A 322 16.05 2.90 -11.21
C ASN A 322 14.90 2.88 -10.18
N PHE A 323 14.51 1.67 -9.76
CA PHE A 323 13.48 1.47 -8.76
C PHE A 323 13.93 0.51 -7.66
N THR A 324 13.28 0.57 -6.52
CA THR A 324 13.49 -0.38 -5.43
C THR A 324 12.14 -0.84 -4.86
N ARG A 325 12.14 -2.06 -4.34
CA ARG A 325 11.04 -2.62 -3.55
C ARG A 325 11.45 -2.69 -2.10
N ASP A 326 10.58 -2.30 -1.19
CA ASP A 326 10.82 -2.47 0.26
C ASP A 326 10.89 -3.96 0.63
N PHE A 327 10.09 -4.78 -0.03
CA PHE A 327 10.09 -6.23 0.07
C PHE A 327 10.42 -6.85 -1.29
N ASP A 328 11.42 -7.75 -1.33
CA ASP A 328 11.87 -8.40 -2.56
C ASP A 328 11.64 -9.91 -2.45
N LEU A 329 10.65 -10.41 -3.20
CA LEU A 329 10.28 -11.83 -3.24
C LEU A 329 11.40 -12.75 -3.74
N VAL A 330 12.29 -12.26 -4.60
CA VAL A 330 13.41 -13.04 -5.15
C VAL A 330 14.33 -13.58 -4.04
N LYS A 331 14.39 -12.89 -2.90
CA LYS A 331 15.18 -13.33 -1.73
C LYS A 331 14.58 -14.52 -0.98
N TYR A 332 13.34 -14.88 -1.29
CA TYR A 332 12.58 -15.92 -0.60
C TYR A 332 11.97 -16.91 -1.60
N PRO A 333 12.79 -17.61 -2.40
CA PRO A 333 12.29 -18.56 -3.38
C PRO A 333 11.61 -19.75 -2.68
N TYR A 334 10.71 -20.42 -3.41
CA TYR A 334 10.17 -21.70 -2.94
C TYR A 334 11.33 -22.71 -2.77
N PRO A 335 11.41 -23.43 -1.65
CA PRO A 335 12.45 -24.43 -1.44
C PRO A 335 12.32 -25.55 -2.50
N SER A 336 13.07 -25.43 -3.59
CA SER A 336 13.15 -26.47 -4.61
C SER A 336 13.76 -27.72 -3.99
N SER A 337 13.21 -28.91 -4.28
CA SER A 337 13.95 -30.14 -4.06
C SER A 337 15.28 -30.02 -4.83
N PRO A 338 16.43 -30.45 -4.29
CA PRO A 338 17.69 -30.35 -5.00
C PRO A 338 17.52 -31.00 -6.38
N THR A 339 17.59 -30.16 -7.40
CA THR A 339 17.64 -30.59 -8.79
C THR A 339 18.98 -31.31 -8.95
N THR A 340 18.93 -32.62 -9.06
CA THR A 340 20.07 -33.45 -9.47
C THR A 340 20.43 -33.09 -10.90
N THR A 341 21.34 -32.13 -11.07
CA THR A 341 22.05 -31.90 -12.33
C THR A 341 23.54 -31.96 -12.07
N ASP A 342 24.00 -33.11 -11.59
CA ASP A 342 25.37 -33.57 -11.76
C ASP A 342 25.32 -35.11 -11.99
N PRO A 343 25.68 -35.58 -13.22
CA PRO A 343 25.58 -36.97 -13.56
C PRO A 343 26.72 -37.86 -12.99
N ASP A 344 27.56 -37.36 -12.08
CA ASP A 344 28.79 -38.07 -11.69
C ASP A 344 29.00 -38.26 -10.18
N SER A 345 27.93 -38.56 -9.42
CA SER A 345 28.10 -39.08 -8.06
C SER A 345 27.14 -40.25 -7.78
N SER A 346 27.62 -41.43 -8.19
CA SER A 346 27.07 -42.71 -7.76
C SER A 346 27.33 -42.96 -6.27
N SER A 347 26.42 -42.53 -5.40
CA SER A 347 26.28 -43.05 -4.05
C SER A 347 24.81 -43.16 -3.68
N SER A 348 24.30 -44.37 -3.80
CA SER A 348 23.01 -44.83 -3.32
C SER A 348 22.88 -44.64 -1.81
N SER A 349 22.11 -43.61 -1.40
CA SER A 349 21.47 -43.64 -0.08
C SER A 349 20.11 -42.98 -0.21
N SER A 350 19.06 -43.77 -0.08
CA SER A 350 17.67 -43.33 0.12
C SER A 350 17.57 -42.47 1.38
N SER A 351 17.88 -41.19 1.29
CA SER A 351 17.65 -40.25 2.37
C SER A 351 16.21 -39.74 2.27
N SER A 352 15.28 -40.39 3.01
CA SER A 352 14.07 -39.74 3.51
C SER A 352 14.41 -38.30 3.88
N LYS A 353 13.61 -37.32 3.39
CA LYS A 353 13.72 -35.89 3.76
C LYS A 353 13.78 -35.76 5.27
N LYS A 354 14.98 -35.68 5.86
CA LYS A 354 15.12 -35.28 7.26
C LYS A 354 14.63 -33.84 7.33
N GLU A 355 13.42 -33.68 7.85
CA GLU A 355 12.92 -32.38 8.27
C GLU A 355 13.96 -31.77 9.22
N GLU A 356 14.43 -30.55 8.93
CA GLU A 356 15.43 -29.87 9.77
C GLU A 356 14.83 -29.71 11.17
N ILE A 357 15.31 -30.50 12.15
CA ILE A 357 14.83 -30.44 13.53
C ILE A 357 15.35 -29.12 14.11
N LEU A 358 14.50 -28.10 14.08
CA LEU A 358 14.84 -26.74 14.58
C LEU A 358 14.75 -26.63 16.10
N PHE A 359 14.12 -27.57 16.78
CA PHE A 359 13.94 -27.54 18.22
C PHE A 359 13.89 -28.96 18.81
N THR A 360 14.65 -29.17 19.88
CA THR A 360 14.61 -30.40 20.67
C THR A 360 14.40 -30.05 22.14
N LYS A 361 13.60 -30.86 22.84
CA LYS A 361 13.40 -30.73 24.27
C LYS A 361 14.67 -31.15 25.01
N THR A 362 15.15 -30.36 25.97
CA THR A 362 16.41 -30.63 26.69
C THR A 362 16.21 -31.07 28.13
N SER A 363 15.00 -30.84 28.68
CA SER A 363 14.63 -31.21 30.05
C SER A 363 13.23 -31.82 30.05
N PRO A 364 12.91 -32.67 31.04
CA PRO A 364 11.57 -33.23 31.18
C PRO A 364 10.49 -32.19 31.25
N GLN A 365 10.78 -31.06 31.90
CA GLN A 365 9.92 -29.88 32.00
C GLN A 365 10.75 -28.64 31.75
N GLU A 366 10.26 -27.73 30.88
CA GLU A 366 10.94 -26.48 30.55
C GLU A 366 9.96 -25.39 30.11
N LEU A 367 10.36 -24.12 30.27
CA LEU A 367 9.64 -22.97 29.73
C LEU A 367 10.37 -22.43 28.51
N VAL A 368 9.66 -22.26 27.39
CA VAL A 368 10.19 -21.67 26.17
C VAL A 368 9.57 -20.30 25.94
N LEU A 369 10.41 -19.29 25.76
CA LEU A 369 9.97 -17.93 25.50
C LEU A 369 10.23 -17.57 24.04
N PHE A 370 9.17 -17.27 23.28
CA PHE A 370 9.31 -16.75 21.93
C PHE A 370 9.60 -15.25 21.96
N VAL A 371 10.54 -14.81 21.13
CA VAL A 371 10.88 -13.40 20.94
C VAL A 371 10.84 -13.10 19.44
N GLY A 372 10.08 -12.09 19.02
CA GLY A 372 10.01 -11.69 17.61
C GLY A 372 8.77 -10.87 17.28
N PRO A 373 8.78 -10.12 16.15
CA PRO A 373 7.67 -9.26 15.75
C PRO A 373 6.37 -10.04 15.47
N PRO A 374 5.21 -9.38 15.44
CA PRO A 374 4.00 -9.97 14.89
C PRO A 374 4.26 -10.45 13.46
N GLY A 375 3.67 -11.55 13.01
CA GLY A 375 3.90 -12.09 11.66
C GLY A 375 5.24 -12.82 11.45
N ALA A 376 6.10 -12.98 12.47
CA ALA A 376 7.40 -13.65 12.36
C ALA A 376 7.34 -15.17 12.23
N GLY A 377 6.15 -15.78 12.30
CA GLY A 377 6.00 -17.25 12.21
C GLY A 377 6.02 -17.98 13.55
N LYS A 378 5.97 -17.30 14.71
CA LYS A 378 5.99 -17.88 16.06
C LYS A 378 4.95 -18.97 16.28
N SER A 379 3.68 -18.67 15.99
CA SER A 379 2.59 -19.65 16.17
C SER A 379 2.75 -20.86 15.24
N THR A 380 3.21 -20.65 14.00
CA THR A 380 3.51 -21.76 13.06
C THR A 380 4.62 -22.65 13.60
N PHE A 381 5.66 -22.04 14.20
CA PHE A 381 6.75 -22.78 14.83
C PHE A 381 6.27 -23.61 16.03
N TYR A 382 5.35 -23.04 16.86
CA TYR A 382 4.72 -23.78 17.95
C TYR A 382 4.01 -25.03 17.42
N TRP A 383 3.10 -24.87 16.45
CA TRP A 383 2.30 -25.98 15.95
C TRP A 383 3.14 -27.10 15.32
N ARG A 384 4.27 -26.73 14.66
CA ARG A 384 5.14 -27.70 14.00
C ARG A 384 6.13 -28.41 14.92
N HIS A 385 6.73 -27.67 15.86
CA HIS A 385 7.93 -28.15 16.57
C HIS A 385 7.73 -28.34 18.07
N LEU A 386 6.84 -27.58 18.71
CA LEU A 386 6.67 -27.66 20.17
C LEU A 386 5.41 -28.43 20.58
N LYS A 387 4.30 -28.28 19.87
CA LYS A 387 3.07 -29.04 20.17
C LYS A 387 3.27 -30.55 20.10
N PRO A 388 3.98 -31.13 19.11
CA PRO A 388 4.28 -32.55 19.09
C PRO A 388 5.17 -33.03 20.24
N LEU A 389 5.92 -32.11 20.87
CA LEU A 389 6.76 -32.41 22.05
C LEU A 389 6.01 -32.23 23.40
N GLY A 390 4.70 -31.97 23.36
CA GLY A 390 3.85 -31.85 24.54
C GLY A 390 3.95 -30.52 25.26
N PHE A 391 4.30 -29.40 24.58
CA PHE A 391 4.27 -28.08 25.17
C PHE A 391 2.86 -27.49 25.20
N GLU A 392 2.46 -26.93 26.33
CA GLU A 392 1.24 -26.14 26.44
C GLU A 392 1.51 -24.68 26.04
N ARG A 393 0.56 -24.10 25.28
CA ARG A 393 0.72 -22.76 24.70
C ARG A 393 0.05 -21.68 25.52
N VAL A 394 0.80 -20.67 25.92
CA VAL A 394 0.30 -19.44 26.53
C VAL A 394 0.44 -18.30 25.53
N ASN A 395 -0.71 -17.72 25.16
CA ASN A 395 -0.76 -16.64 24.17
C ASN A 395 -1.72 -15.52 24.62
N GLN A 396 -1.25 -14.27 24.56
CA GLN A 396 -2.03 -13.12 25.05
C GLN A 396 -3.20 -12.77 24.13
N ASP A 397 -3.14 -13.08 22.85
CA ASP A 397 -4.28 -12.84 21.93
C ASP A 397 -5.48 -13.72 22.31
N VAL A 398 -5.21 -14.92 22.85
CA VAL A 398 -6.22 -15.86 23.34
C VAL A 398 -6.67 -15.49 24.74
N LEU A 399 -5.74 -15.31 25.67
CA LEU A 399 -6.02 -15.11 27.11
C LEU A 399 -6.38 -13.66 27.45
N LYS A 400 -6.22 -12.71 26.52
CA LYS A 400 -6.60 -11.30 26.59
C LYS A 400 -5.80 -10.42 27.55
N SER A 401 -5.06 -10.99 28.52
CA SER A 401 -4.22 -10.21 29.42
C SER A 401 -2.94 -10.93 29.80
N LYS A 402 -1.91 -10.17 30.16
CA LYS A 402 -0.62 -10.66 30.62
C LYS A 402 -0.74 -11.45 31.92
N ASP A 403 -1.56 -10.96 32.87
CA ASP A 403 -1.74 -11.63 34.18
C ASP A 403 -2.40 -12.99 34.01
N LYS A 404 -3.36 -13.12 33.08
CA LYS A 404 -3.95 -14.42 32.75
C LYS A 404 -2.94 -15.37 32.12
N CYS A 405 -2.02 -14.83 31.30
CA CYS A 405 -0.93 -15.63 30.73
C CYS A 405 0.01 -16.14 31.82
N LEU A 406 0.42 -15.29 32.76
CA LEU A 406 1.28 -15.68 33.89
C LEU A 406 0.61 -16.73 34.79
N LYS A 407 -0.71 -16.56 35.07
CA LYS A 407 -1.48 -17.51 35.85
C LYS A 407 -1.54 -18.87 35.14
N ALA A 408 -1.95 -18.91 33.87
CA ALA A 408 -2.06 -20.15 33.12
C ALA A 408 -0.69 -20.88 33.02
N ALA A 409 0.39 -20.15 32.72
CA ALA A 409 1.74 -20.72 32.69
C ALA A 409 2.15 -21.29 34.05
N THR A 410 1.76 -20.64 35.16
CA THR A 410 2.05 -21.12 36.51
C THR A 410 1.28 -22.43 36.82
N GLU A 411 0.03 -22.53 36.38
CA GLU A 411 -0.80 -23.73 36.56
C GLU A 411 -0.21 -24.91 35.78
N TYR A 412 0.06 -24.77 34.48
CA TYR A 412 0.70 -25.82 33.66
C TYR A 412 2.04 -26.29 34.23
N LEU A 413 2.90 -25.33 34.66
CA LEU A 413 4.19 -25.71 35.25
C LEU A 413 4.05 -26.47 36.58
N LYS A 414 3.01 -26.19 37.39
CA LYS A 414 2.74 -26.96 38.61
C LYS A 414 2.21 -28.36 38.34
N GLU A 415 1.49 -28.54 37.23
CA GLU A 415 0.97 -29.82 36.75
C GLU A 415 2.07 -30.71 36.14
N GLY A 416 3.28 -30.17 35.90
CA GLY A 416 4.42 -30.86 35.32
C GLY A 416 4.57 -30.68 33.83
N ASP A 417 3.74 -29.82 33.22
CA ASP A 417 3.76 -29.56 31.80
C ASP A 417 4.90 -28.61 31.41
N SER A 418 5.42 -28.78 30.20
CA SER A 418 6.29 -27.77 29.58
C SER A 418 5.46 -26.68 28.93
N VAL A 419 5.91 -25.42 29.03
CA VAL A 419 5.15 -24.25 28.58
C VAL A 419 5.89 -23.48 27.51
N VAL A 420 5.18 -23.05 26.46
CA VAL A 420 5.67 -22.04 25.50
C VAL A 420 4.87 -20.75 25.60
N VAL A 421 5.57 -19.63 25.74
CA VAL A 421 4.99 -18.27 25.74
C VAL A 421 5.07 -17.71 24.34
N ASP A 422 3.97 -17.84 23.58
CA ASP A 422 3.84 -17.36 22.20
C ASP A 422 3.35 -15.91 22.15
N ASN A 423 4.21 -14.99 22.62
CA ASN A 423 4.02 -13.54 22.57
C ASN A 423 5.20 -12.86 21.86
N THR A 424 5.15 -11.56 21.66
CA THR A 424 6.24 -10.82 21.00
C THR A 424 7.48 -10.61 21.85
N ASN A 425 7.32 -10.42 23.17
CA ASN A 425 8.36 -10.29 24.20
C ASN A 425 9.55 -9.38 23.81
N PRO A 426 9.31 -8.11 23.40
CA PRO A 426 10.30 -7.30 22.69
C PRO A 426 11.50 -6.86 23.54
N ASP A 427 11.34 -6.67 24.82
CA ASP A 427 12.33 -6.06 25.71
C ASP A 427 12.64 -6.91 26.94
N PRO A 428 13.80 -6.68 27.59
CA PRO A 428 14.23 -7.43 28.78
C PRO A 428 13.23 -7.35 29.95
N ASP A 429 12.58 -6.21 30.15
CA ASP A 429 11.60 -6.03 31.26
C ASP A 429 10.38 -6.92 31.06
N THR A 430 9.93 -7.07 29.82
CA THR A 430 8.86 -7.99 29.47
C THR A 430 9.30 -9.44 29.67
N ARG A 431 10.53 -9.80 29.29
CA ARG A 431 11.08 -11.17 29.39
C ARG A 431 11.41 -11.58 30.82
N LYS A 432 11.88 -10.66 31.65
CA LYS A 432 12.26 -10.85 33.04
C LYS A 432 11.21 -11.60 33.87
N GLN A 433 9.95 -11.28 33.69
CA GLN A 433 8.85 -11.92 34.46
C GLN A 433 8.72 -13.41 34.16
N TRP A 434 8.99 -13.83 32.93
CA TRP A 434 8.98 -15.23 32.54
C TRP A 434 10.18 -15.99 33.08
N VAL A 435 11.34 -15.34 33.09
CA VAL A 435 12.57 -15.88 33.71
C VAL A 435 12.37 -16.06 35.22
N GLU A 436 11.78 -15.07 35.89
CA GLU A 436 11.47 -15.14 37.32
C GLU A 436 10.44 -16.22 37.63
N LEU A 437 9.42 -16.38 36.78
CA LEU A 437 8.45 -17.45 36.92
C LEU A 437 9.11 -18.83 36.81
N ALA A 438 9.92 -19.06 35.77
CA ALA A 438 10.65 -20.32 35.56
C ALA A 438 11.56 -20.63 36.75
N LYS A 439 12.32 -19.63 37.23
CA LYS A 439 13.18 -19.77 38.42
C LYS A 439 12.37 -20.13 39.67
N LYS A 440 11.20 -19.52 39.88
CA LYS A 440 10.32 -19.82 41.03
C LYS A 440 9.76 -21.25 40.95
N GLN A 441 9.51 -21.77 39.77
CA GLN A 441 9.01 -23.14 39.55
C GLN A 441 10.14 -24.17 39.46
N GLY A 442 11.40 -23.76 39.50
CA GLY A 442 12.57 -24.64 39.42
C GLY A 442 12.79 -25.29 38.04
N VAL A 443 12.27 -24.67 36.96
CA VAL A 443 12.39 -25.18 35.59
C VAL A 443 13.35 -24.32 34.75
N PRO A 444 14.10 -24.91 33.81
CA PRO A 444 14.91 -24.14 32.88
C PRO A 444 14.04 -23.29 31.95
N VAL A 445 14.54 -22.11 31.58
CA VAL A 445 13.90 -21.23 30.61
C VAL A 445 14.81 -21.07 29.39
N ARG A 446 14.26 -21.30 28.20
CA ARG A 446 14.94 -21.19 26.92
C ARG A 446 14.29 -20.11 26.06
N CYS A 447 15.06 -19.51 25.17
CA CYS A 447 14.55 -18.47 24.27
C CYS A 447 14.64 -18.94 22.82
N VAL A 448 13.55 -18.75 22.06
CA VAL A 448 13.57 -18.87 20.60
C VAL A 448 13.36 -17.48 20.01
N TRP A 449 14.39 -16.98 19.35
CA TRP A 449 14.39 -15.66 18.76
C TRP A 449 14.19 -15.72 17.24
N PHE A 450 13.05 -15.18 16.80
CA PHE A 450 12.68 -15.10 15.39
C PHE A 450 13.26 -13.83 14.75
N ARG A 451 14.26 -13.98 13.90
CA ARG A 451 14.97 -12.92 13.20
C ARG A 451 14.32 -12.52 11.87
N THR A 452 13.04 -12.82 11.70
CA THR A 452 12.28 -12.44 10.49
C THR A 452 12.32 -10.93 10.29
N PRO A 453 12.78 -10.43 9.14
CA PRO A 453 12.76 -8.99 8.84
C PRO A 453 11.37 -8.39 8.95
N LEU A 454 11.27 -7.17 9.47
CA LEU A 454 9.98 -6.54 9.77
C LEU A 454 9.06 -6.45 8.55
N VAL A 455 9.63 -6.14 7.39
CA VAL A 455 8.88 -6.06 6.12
C VAL A 455 8.29 -7.42 5.72
N VAL A 456 9.01 -8.53 5.98
CA VAL A 456 8.49 -9.89 5.76
C VAL A 456 7.36 -10.19 6.76
N CYS A 457 7.48 -9.71 7.99
CA CYS A 457 6.42 -9.84 9.00
C CYS A 457 5.16 -9.07 8.59
N GLU A 458 5.28 -7.86 8.07
CA GLU A 458 4.17 -7.06 7.52
C GLU A 458 3.52 -7.80 6.33
N HIS A 459 4.33 -8.36 5.44
CA HIS A 459 3.87 -9.18 4.32
C HIS A 459 3.12 -10.44 4.80
N ASN A 460 3.70 -11.22 5.71
CA ASN A 460 3.07 -12.41 6.29
C ASN A 460 1.72 -12.10 6.95
N ASP A 461 1.64 -10.97 7.65
CA ASP A 461 0.39 -10.51 8.28
C ASP A 461 -0.68 -10.18 7.24
N ALA A 462 -0.31 -9.46 6.17
CA ALA A 462 -1.22 -9.12 5.07
C ALA A 462 -1.69 -10.38 4.32
N VAL A 463 -0.76 -11.28 3.97
CA VAL A 463 -1.09 -12.57 3.33
C VAL A 463 -2.10 -13.34 4.18
N ARG A 464 -1.78 -13.54 5.46
CA ARG A 464 -2.63 -14.30 6.39
C ARG A 464 -4.00 -13.67 6.53
N ALA A 465 -4.09 -12.36 6.80
CA ALA A 465 -5.35 -11.68 7.06
C ALA A 465 -6.31 -11.71 5.86
N LEU A 466 -5.78 -11.79 4.63
CA LEU A 466 -6.55 -11.72 3.40
C LEU A 466 -6.80 -13.07 2.71
N ASN A 467 -6.20 -14.15 3.23
CA ASN A 467 -6.32 -15.47 2.63
C ASN A 467 -6.79 -16.49 3.68
N LYS A 468 -8.08 -16.80 3.66
CA LYS A 468 -8.70 -17.75 4.61
C LYS A 468 -7.94 -19.08 4.76
N PRO A 469 -7.45 -19.73 3.68
CA PRO A 469 -6.68 -20.98 3.80
C PRO A 469 -5.40 -20.83 4.62
N LEU A 470 -4.77 -19.65 4.61
CA LEU A 470 -3.55 -19.35 5.35
C LEU A 470 -3.80 -18.73 6.73
N ASN A 471 -5.06 -18.65 7.16
CA ASN A 471 -5.49 -17.99 8.39
C ASN A 471 -6.36 -18.88 9.29
N PRO A 472 -5.85 -20.01 9.80
CA PRO A 472 -6.64 -20.94 10.61
C PRO A 472 -7.13 -20.34 11.94
N GLU A 473 -6.46 -19.30 12.44
CA GLU A 473 -6.85 -18.59 13.69
C GLU A 473 -7.76 -17.37 13.44
N SER A 474 -8.22 -17.15 12.20
CA SER A 474 -9.11 -16.04 11.79
C SER A 474 -8.63 -14.66 12.25
N ARG A 475 -7.33 -14.42 12.20
CA ARG A 475 -6.72 -13.15 12.61
C ARG A 475 -6.96 -12.05 11.58
N THR A 476 -7.26 -10.87 12.06
CA THR A 476 -7.36 -9.65 11.24
C THR A 476 -5.98 -9.02 11.01
N SER A 477 -5.85 -8.22 9.95
CA SER A 477 -4.62 -7.47 9.68
C SER A 477 -4.30 -6.49 10.80
N LEU A 478 -3.04 -6.45 11.19
CA LEU A 478 -2.55 -5.57 12.23
C LEU A 478 -2.27 -4.16 11.68
N PRO A 479 -2.53 -3.12 12.47
CA PRO A 479 -2.13 -1.77 12.11
C PRO A 479 -0.59 -1.66 12.11
N LYS A 480 -0.03 -0.85 11.20
CA LYS A 480 1.43 -0.60 11.11
C LYS A 480 2.05 -0.16 12.45
N LEU A 481 1.25 0.48 13.30
CA LEU A 481 1.66 0.87 14.66
C LEU A 481 2.11 -0.32 15.52
N ALA A 482 1.53 -1.52 15.34
CA ALA A 482 1.91 -2.72 16.09
C ALA A 482 3.35 -3.15 15.76
N PHE A 483 3.72 -3.12 14.49
CA PHE A 483 5.08 -3.42 14.02
C PHE A 483 6.08 -2.35 14.48
N ASN A 484 5.74 -1.07 14.34
CA ASN A 484 6.56 0.04 14.82
C ASN A 484 6.77 0.01 16.33
N SER A 485 5.73 -0.31 17.11
CA SER A 485 5.82 -0.45 18.57
C SER A 485 6.73 -1.60 18.99
N PHE A 486 6.68 -2.73 18.29
CA PHE A 486 7.65 -3.79 18.51
C PHE A 486 9.07 -3.31 18.21
N ASN A 487 9.29 -2.75 17.03
CA ASN A 487 10.62 -2.33 16.57
C ASN A 487 11.26 -1.28 17.49
N SER A 488 10.49 -0.33 18.00
CA SER A 488 11.00 0.72 18.90
C SER A 488 11.41 0.20 20.29
N ARG A 489 10.78 -0.90 20.74
CA ARG A 489 11.03 -1.51 22.06
C ARG A 489 12.02 -2.66 22.00
N PHE A 490 12.23 -3.24 20.82
CA PHE A 490 12.99 -4.46 20.66
C PHE A 490 14.43 -4.31 21.15
N LYS A 491 14.82 -5.24 22.01
CA LYS A 491 16.20 -5.48 22.42
C LYS A 491 16.49 -6.96 22.24
N GLU A 492 17.61 -7.24 21.60
CA GLU A 492 18.09 -8.60 21.36
C GLU A 492 18.13 -9.43 22.64
N PRO A 493 17.54 -10.65 22.68
CA PRO A 493 17.60 -11.52 23.85
C PRO A 493 19.01 -12.04 24.07
N LYS A 494 19.43 -12.14 25.33
CA LYS A 494 20.79 -12.60 25.72
C LYS A 494 20.70 -13.63 26.82
N VAL A 495 21.60 -14.63 26.79
CA VAL A 495 21.70 -15.67 27.82
C VAL A 495 21.84 -15.05 29.23
N LYS A 496 22.53 -13.91 29.36
CA LYS A 496 22.69 -13.19 30.64
C LYS A 496 21.37 -12.68 31.26
N GLU A 497 20.26 -12.70 30.53
CA GLU A 497 18.93 -12.40 31.08
C GLU A 497 18.40 -13.54 31.96
N GLY A 498 19.06 -14.71 31.95
CA GLY A 498 18.71 -15.90 32.70
C GLY A 498 18.21 -17.07 31.85
N PHE A 499 18.34 -16.97 30.55
CA PHE A 499 18.04 -18.09 29.62
C PHE A 499 19.15 -19.15 29.68
N GLN A 500 18.75 -20.43 29.60
CA GLN A 500 19.69 -21.53 29.40
C GLN A 500 20.39 -21.43 28.05
N ASP A 501 19.60 -21.12 27.00
CA ASP A 501 20.08 -20.87 25.63
C ASP A 501 19.18 -19.88 24.89
N VAL A 502 19.69 -19.35 23.76
CA VAL A 502 18.96 -18.54 22.80
C VAL A 502 19.11 -19.19 21.44
N THR A 503 18.05 -19.81 20.94
CA THR A 503 17.99 -20.39 19.60
C THR A 503 17.52 -19.34 18.61
N GLU A 504 18.32 -19.04 17.60
CA GLU A 504 17.97 -18.10 16.53
C GLU A 504 17.24 -18.82 15.38
N VAL A 505 16.16 -18.23 14.91
CA VAL A 505 15.35 -18.77 13.80
C VAL A 505 15.20 -17.72 12.71
N ASP A 506 15.82 -17.98 11.55
CA ASP A 506 15.65 -17.17 10.36
C ASP A 506 14.38 -17.55 9.61
N PHE A 507 13.82 -16.58 8.92
CA PHE A 507 12.64 -16.82 8.10
C PHE A 507 12.99 -17.69 6.88
N LYS A 508 12.27 -18.79 6.75
CA LYS A 508 12.18 -19.60 5.53
C LYS A 508 10.70 -19.92 5.29
N PHE A 509 10.24 -19.77 4.06
CA PHE A 509 8.89 -20.23 3.74
C PHE A 509 8.81 -21.76 3.89
N ARG A 510 7.77 -22.25 4.57
CA ARG A 510 7.60 -23.69 4.90
C ARG A 510 6.16 -24.14 4.64
N GLY A 511 5.56 -23.70 3.57
CA GLY A 511 4.22 -24.10 3.11
C GLY A 511 4.29 -25.06 1.94
N THR A 512 3.11 -25.47 1.44
CA THR A 512 2.98 -26.20 0.18
C THR A 512 3.27 -25.30 -1.01
N LYS A 513 3.31 -25.85 -2.22
CA LYS A 513 3.49 -25.07 -3.44
C LYS A 513 2.32 -24.13 -3.66
N GLU A 514 1.10 -24.61 -3.44
CA GLU A 514 -0.14 -23.83 -3.56
C GLU A 514 -0.18 -22.67 -2.55
N GLU A 515 0.28 -22.90 -1.32
CA GLU A 515 0.42 -21.84 -0.32
C GLU A 515 1.49 -20.83 -0.74
N TYR A 516 2.57 -21.27 -1.39
CA TYR A 516 3.59 -20.37 -1.90
C TYR A 516 3.10 -19.54 -3.09
N GLU A 517 2.26 -20.07 -3.97
CA GLU A 517 1.64 -19.33 -5.07
C GLU A 517 0.80 -18.15 -4.57
N ILE A 518 0.25 -18.27 -3.37
CA ILE A 518 -0.42 -17.15 -2.68
C ILE A 518 0.61 -16.23 -2.03
N TRP A 519 1.49 -16.78 -1.20
CA TRP A 519 2.47 -16.01 -0.43
C TRP A 519 3.50 -15.31 -1.31
N GLY A 520 3.88 -15.91 -2.42
CA GLY A 520 4.87 -15.41 -3.38
C GLY A 520 4.39 -14.27 -4.29
N LYS A 521 3.32 -13.57 -3.90
CA LYS A 521 2.85 -12.35 -4.54
C LYS A 521 3.09 -11.14 -3.63
N TYR A 522 3.12 -9.94 -4.18
CA TYR A 522 3.19 -8.71 -3.38
C TYR A 522 1.83 -8.40 -2.77
N TRP A 523 1.76 -8.32 -1.44
CA TRP A 523 0.53 -8.03 -0.70
C TRP A 523 0.56 -6.67 0.04
N ILE A 524 1.75 -6.01 0.10
CA ILE A 524 1.99 -4.73 0.78
C ILE A 524 2.61 -3.71 -0.18
#